data_6c93bc184f3cd9623f39f0e0b2dde8a8
#
_entry.id   6c93bc184f3cd9623f39f0e0b2dde8a8
#
_cell.length_a   1.000
_cell.length_b   1.000
_cell.length_c   1.000
_cell.angle_alpha   90.00
_cell.angle_beta   90.00
_cell.angle_gamma   90.00
#
_symmetry.space_group_name_H-M   'P 1'
#
loop_
_entity.id
_entity.type
_entity.pdbx_description
1 polymer ?
#
loop_
_entity_poly.entity_id
_entity_poly.type
_entity_poly.pdbx_seq_one_letter_code
_entity_poly.pdbx_strand_id
1 'polypeptide(L)'
;MRCPVMLTLQAVCVCVSVCVAMQQYPAAWGHYDVCKSQIYTEEGLTWDYMACQPEATVMTKYLTVSLDPPNITCGDPPETYCALENPYMCNNECDASTDELAHPSELMFDFEGRNPTTFWQSSSWKKYPKPLEVNITLSWNKTIELTDDIVITFESGRPEQMLLEKSLDYGKTWIPYQFYATDCLDAFTMDPKTVNELTQRTLLDIICTEDYSRGYVWKYDKTVRFEIKDRFALFAGLQLYNMASLYGQLDTTRNLRDFFTVTDLRIRLLKPATGSTMVDENNLSRYFYAISDIKVQGRCKCNLHSNSCVFDKDKGKLGCECEHNTTGPDCGRCKRHYHGRPWSVGSYLPIPKGTANICIHSSHGPVHRANASSLGVANRNQAHVCDNAMLLCQNGGTCHHHHQRCHCATGFTGILCERERCQGPGPCEEYPTSGQPCLHHPLLFHYLYPLLLGPPGLLLTLLLPLVVIRVC
;
A
#
# COMPACT_ATOMS: atom_id res chain seq x y z
N MET A 1 -14.89 36.31 39.51
CA MET A 1 -15.50 36.05 38.19
C MET A 1 -14.42 35.53 37.25
N ARG A 2 -14.32 34.23 37.06
CA ARG A 2 -13.38 33.64 36.07
C ARG A 2 -14.07 33.70 34.72
N CYS A 3 -13.39 34.31 33.77
CA CYS A 3 -13.90 34.64 32.44
C CYS A 3 -14.35 33.38 31.67
N PRO A 4 -15.59 33.26 31.21
CA PRO A 4 -16.07 32.10 30.47
C PRO A 4 -15.30 31.83 29.14
N VAL A 5 -14.61 32.85 28.65
CA VAL A 5 -13.78 32.78 27.45
C VAL A 5 -12.57 31.85 27.63
N MET A 6 -12.00 31.75 28.84
CA MET A 6 -10.88 30.86 29.09
C MET A 6 -11.28 29.38 29.10
N LEU A 7 -12.49 29.05 29.56
CA LEU A 7 -12.99 27.69 29.55
C LEU A 7 -13.32 27.19 28.12
N THR A 8 -13.84 28.09 27.27
CA THR A 8 -14.10 27.77 25.85
C THR A 8 -12.81 27.63 25.05
N LEU A 9 -11.78 28.44 25.31
CA LEU A 9 -10.46 28.28 24.70
C LEU A 9 -9.79 26.96 25.10
N GLN A 10 -9.88 26.59 26.38
CA GLN A 10 -9.34 25.28 26.82
C GLN A 10 -10.09 24.10 26.20
N ALA A 11 -11.41 24.16 26.12
CA ALA A 11 -12.21 23.13 25.46
C ALA A 11 -11.89 23.00 23.98
N VAL A 12 -11.72 24.14 23.27
CA VAL A 12 -11.32 24.13 21.86
C VAL A 12 -9.89 23.60 21.68
N CYS A 13 -8.94 23.99 22.53
CA CYS A 13 -7.58 23.45 22.49
C CYS A 13 -7.55 21.94 22.75
N VAL A 14 -8.34 21.43 23.69
CA VAL A 14 -8.43 19.98 23.96
C VAL A 14 -9.07 19.26 22.78
N CYS A 15 -10.15 19.81 22.20
CA CYS A 15 -10.78 19.23 20.99
C CYS A 15 -9.83 19.23 19.79
N VAL A 16 -9.09 20.32 19.56
CA VAL A 16 -8.10 20.41 18.48
C VAL A 16 -6.95 19.44 18.73
N SER A 17 -6.46 19.32 19.97
CA SER A 17 -5.40 18.35 20.33
C SER A 17 -5.87 16.91 20.18
N VAL A 18 -7.12 16.61 20.54
CA VAL A 18 -7.71 15.29 20.33
C VAL A 18 -7.95 15.01 18.83
N CYS A 19 -8.42 16.00 18.06
CA CYS A 19 -8.56 15.84 16.61
C CYS A 19 -7.21 15.69 15.92
N VAL A 20 -6.17 16.42 16.32
CA VAL A 20 -4.81 16.27 15.77
C VAL A 20 -4.20 14.93 16.20
N ALA A 21 -4.48 14.45 17.42
CA ALA A 21 -4.07 13.12 17.85
C ALA A 21 -4.84 12.00 17.13
N MET A 22 -6.08 12.24 16.71
CA MET A 22 -6.87 11.29 15.90
C MET A 22 -6.53 11.35 14.40
N GLN A 23 -5.89 12.42 13.90
CA GLN A 23 -5.35 12.48 12.54
C GLN A 23 -3.92 11.95 12.40
N GLN A 24 -3.26 11.64 13.47
CA GLN A 24 -2.20 10.65 13.41
C GLN A 24 -2.87 9.28 13.23
N TYR A 25 -3.30 9.00 11.99
CA TYR A 25 -3.22 7.61 11.54
C TYR A 25 -1.85 7.14 12.00
N PRO A 26 -1.77 6.06 12.78
CA PRO A 26 -0.48 5.47 12.96
C PRO A 26 -0.03 5.07 11.56
N ALA A 27 0.87 5.82 10.98
CA ALA A 27 1.76 5.37 9.92
C ALA A 27 2.62 4.19 10.44
N ALA A 28 2.41 3.77 11.62
CA ALA A 28 2.81 2.56 12.28
C ALA A 28 1.79 1.46 11.96
N TRP A 29 1.85 0.94 10.77
CA TRP A 29 1.72 -0.47 10.59
C TRP A 29 2.64 -1.15 11.58
N GLY A 30 2.11 -1.73 12.62
CA GLY A 30 2.79 -2.26 13.79
C GLY A 30 4.31 -2.05 13.74
N HIS A 31 4.92 -1.62 14.80
CA HIS A 31 6.37 -1.40 14.82
C HIS A 31 7.10 -2.74 14.61
N TYR A 32 7.20 -3.17 13.35
CA TYR A 32 7.93 -4.37 12.94
C TYR A 32 9.39 -4.02 12.57
N ASP A 33 9.97 -3.05 13.27
CA ASP A 33 11.33 -2.57 13.09
C ASP A 33 12.39 -3.41 13.83
N VAL A 34 11.95 -4.21 14.80
CA VAL A 34 12.84 -5.06 15.62
C VAL A 34 12.61 -6.53 15.29
N CYS A 35 13.63 -7.25 14.83
CA CYS A 35 13.56 -8.67 14.49
C CYS A 35 13.76 -9.62 15.66
N LYS A 36 14.43 -9.14 16.71
CA LYS A 36 14.74 -9.92 17.93
C LYS A 36 14.97 -9.00 19.11
N SER A 37 14.58 -9.43 20.29
CA SER A 37 14.87 -8.76 21.56
C SER A 37 15.41 -9.74 22.59
N GLN A 38 16.21 -9.26 23.54
CA GLN A 38 16.65 -10.08 24.65
C GLN A 38 15.57 -10.09 25.73
N ILE A 39 15.26 -11.28 26.22
CA ILE A 39 14.35 -11.49 27.36
C ILE A 39 15.02 -12.35 28.43
N TYR A 40 14.69 -12.07 29.67
CA TYR A 40 15.09 -12.90 30.79
C TYR A 40 14.04 -13.97 31.04
N THR A 41 14.45 -15.23 31.03
CA THR A 41 13.63 -16.38 31.40
C THR A 41 14.20 -17.03 32.67
N GLU A 42 13.48 -17.99 33.23
CA GLU A 42 13.97 -18.77 34.38
C GLU A 42 15.29 -19.52 34.07
N GLU A 43 15.54 -19.80 32.79
CA GLU A 43 16.76 -20.46 32.28
C GLU A 43 17.90 -19.48 32.00
N GLY A 44 17.65 -18.16 32.13
CA GLY A 44 18.61 -17.10 31.85
C GLY A 44 18.21 -16.19 30.68
N LEU A 45 19.21 -15.49 30.13
CA LEU A 45 19.03 -14.57 29.03
C LEU A 45 18.82 -15.34 27.73
N THR A 46 17.71 -15.08 27.02
CA THR A 46 17.38 -15.70 25.74
C THR A 46 16.91 -14.65 24.71
N TRP A 47 16.79 -15.08 23.47
CA TRP A 47 16.29 -14.23 22.37
C TRP A 47 14.82 -14.53 22.07
N ASP A 48 14.00 -13.48 22.09
CA ASP A 48 12.65 -13.48 21.55
C ASP A 48 12.69 -12.95 20.11
N TYR A 49 12.18 -13.74 19.17
CA TYR A 49 12.19 -13.43 17.74
C TYR A 49 10.81 -12.95 17.30
N MET A 50 10.79 -11.85 16.56
CA MET A 50 9.56 -11.20 16.09
C MET A 50 9.59 -11.05 14.59
N ALA A 51 8.40 -11.00 13.95
CA ALA A 51 8.30 -10.58 12.57
C ALA A 51 8.83 -9.14 12.42
N CYS A 52 9.58 -8.88 11.34
CA CYS A 52 10.14 -7.56 11.11
C CYS A 52 10.22 -7.24 9.60
N GLN A 53 10.14 -5.94 9.29
CA GLN A 53 10.16 -5.46 7.92
C GLN A 53 10.96 -4.15 7.82
N PRO A 54 11.57 -3.86 6.67
CA PRO A 54 12.28 -2.60 6.44
C PRO A 54 11.33 -1.41 6.49
N GLU A 55 11.87 -0.27 6.88
CA GLU A 55 11.17 1.00 6.79
C GLU A 55 10.84 1.36 5.33
N ALA A 56 9.70 2.03 5.12
CA ALA A 56 9.31 2.54 3.81
C ALA A 56 10.21 3.72 3.40
N THR A 57 10.71 3.68 2.18
CA THR A 57 11.61 4.70 1.65
C THR A 57 11.23 5.08 0.22
N VAL A 58 11.84 6.15 -0.28
CA VAL A 58 11.72 6.53 -1.69
C VAL A 58 12.51 5.54 -2.53
N MET A 59 11.80 4.74 -3.34
CA MET A 59 12.36 3.65 -4.11
C MET A 59 13.00 4.10 -5.43
N THR A 60 12.74 5.32 -5.89
CA THR A 60 13.28 5.87 -7.14
C THR A 60 14.80 6.00 -7.14
N LYS A 61 15.44 6.03 -5.97
CA LYS A 61 16.91 6.07 -5.83
C LYS A 61 17.63 4.78 -6.28
N TYR A 62 16.90 3.69 -6.42
CA TYR A 62 17.46 2.34 -6.61
C TYR A 62 16.93 1.64 -7.85
N LEU A 63 16.29 2.38 -8.74
CA LEU A 63 15.72 1.83 -9.96
C LEU A 63 16.64 2.02 -11.16
N THR A 64 16.42 1.19 -12.16
CA THR A 64 16.89 1.39 -13.53
C THR A 64 15.69 1.72 -14.42
N VAL A 65 15.87 2.69 -15.30
CA VAL A 65 14.83 3.12 -16.25
C VAL A 65 15.19 2.60 -17.63
N SER A 66 14.20 2.10 -18.33
CA SER A 66 14.33 1.80 -19.76
C SER A 66 13.14 2.37 -20.52
N LEU A 67 13.43 2.93 -21.68
CA LEU A 67 12.45 3.50 -22.61
C LEU A 67 12.29 2.58 -23.81
N ASP A 68 11.06 2.42 -24.28
CA ASP A 68 10.74 1.72 -25.49
C ASP A 68 9.75 2.56 -26.32
N PRO A 69 10.13 3.01 -27.53
CA PRO A 69 11.42 2.78 -28.21
C PRO A 69 12.62 3.45 -27.51
N PRO A 70 13.83 2.88 -27.62
CA PRO A 70 15.00 3.40 -26.90
C PRO A 70 15.46 4.79 -27.36
N ASN A 71 15.10 5.21 -28.56
CA ASN A 71 15.39 6.51 -29.15
C ASN A 71 14.21 7.48 -29.12
N ILE A 72 13.32 7.32 -28.14
CA ILE A 72 12.11 8.14 -28.04
C ILE A 72 12.38 9.52 -27.42
N THR A 73 13.45 9.67 -26.65
CA THR A 73 13.85 10.97 -26.09
C THR A 73 14.18 11.95 -27.21
N CYS A 74 13.72 13.20 -27.07
CA CYS A 74 14.04 14.26 -28.05
C CYS A 74 15.51 14.63 -28.08
N GLY A 75 15.93 15.35 -29.12
CA GLY A 75 17.24 15.96 -29.22
C GLY A 75 18.25 15.21 -30.09
N ASP A 76 17.94 14.01 -30.57
CA ASP A 76 18.74 13.29 -31.56
C ASP A 76 17.84 12.75 -32.69
N PRO A 77 17.74 13.44 -33.85
CA PRO A 77 18.33 14.75 -34.15
C PRO A 77 17.69 15.89 -33.34
N PRO A 78 18.38 17.05 -33.22
CA PRO A 78 17.81 18.24 -32.57
C PRO A 78 16.46 18.65 -33.16
N GLU A 79 15.53 19.04 -32.30
CA GLU A 79 14.20 19.45 -32.73
C GLU A 79 13.67 20.63 -31.93
N THR A 80 12.76 21.39 -32.57
CA THR A 80 12.03 22.46 -31.88
C THR A 80 10.68 21.96 -31.39
N TYR A 81 10.25 22.47 -30.26
CA TYR A 81 8.94 22.17 -29.69
C TYR A 81 8.24 23.43 -29.19
N CYS A 82 6.92 23.34 -29.02
CA CYS A 82 6.14 24.49 -28.57
C CYS A 82 6.18 24.60 -27.04
N ALA A 83 6.22 25.84 -26.54
CA ALA A 83 6.20 26.10 -25.10
C ALA A 83 4.95 25.51 -24.46
N LEU A 84 5.11 24.96 -23.26
CA LEU A 84 4.00 24.33 -22.51
C LEU A 84 2.94 25.36 -22.11
N GLU A 85 3.37 26.59 -21.81
CA GLU A 85 2.49 27.69 -21.42
C GLU A 85 1.80 28.38 -22.61
N ASN A 86 2.42 28.34 -23.77
CA ASN A 86 1.89 28.92 -25.00
C ASN A 86 2.13 27.98 -26.19
N PRO A 87 1.17 27.15 -26.57
CA PRO A 87 1.33 26.15 -27.60
C PRO A 87 1.49 26.70 -29.02
N TYR A 88 1.47 28.01 -29.19
CA TYR A 88 1.78 28.70 -30.46
C TYR A 88 3.21 29.26 -30.50
N MET A 89 3.94 29.20 -29.38
CA MET A 89 5.34 29.59 -29.27
C MET A 89 6.23 28.36 -29.39
N CYS A 90 6.69 28.05 -30.58
CA CYS A 90 7.42 26.81 -30.90
C CYS A 90 8.91 27.11 -31.16
N ASN A 91 9.53 27.85 -30.25
CA ASN A 91 10.94 28.28 -30.32
C ASN A 91 11.85 27.53 -29.34
N ASN A 92 11.30 26.69 -28.50
CA ASN A 92 12.10 25.91 -27.58
C ASN A 92 12.84 24.81 -28.35
N GLU A 93 14.08 24.57 -28.00
CA GLU A 93 14.93 23.58 -28.64
C GLU A 93 15.18 22.41 -27.69
N CYS A 94 15.17 21.20 -28.25
CA CYS A 94 15.67 20.00 -27.60
C CYS A 94 16.86 19.50 -28.39
N ASP A 95 18.04 19.44 -27.75
CA ASP A 95 19.29 19.00 -28.35
C ASP A 95 20.06 18.14 -27.35
N ALA A 96 20.22 16.85 -27.64
CA ALA A 96 20.91 15.91 -26.78
C ALA A 96 22.43 16.14 -26.70
N SER A 97 22.99 16.97 -27.59
CA SER A 97 24.42 17.33 -27.59
C SER A 97 24.76 18.48 -26.65
N THR A 98 23.74 19.20 -26.15
CA THR A 98 23.90 20.38 -25.29
C THR A 98 23.22 20.14 -23.95
N ASP A 99 23.97 20.10 -22.87
CA ASP A 99 23.46 19.75 -21.54
C ASP A 99 22.26 20.62 -21.07
N GLU A 100 22.25 21.91 -21.45
CA GLU A 100 21.19 22.84 -21.07
C GLU A 100 19.88 22.60 -21.87
N LEU A 101 19.96 21.96 -23.05
CA LEU A 101 18.82 21.69 -23.92
C LEU A 101 18.43 20.21 -23.96
N ALA A 102 19.19 19.37 -23.27
CA ALA A 102 18.94 17.94 -23.18
C ALA A 102 17.86 17.62 -22.14
N HIS A 103 16.98 16.67 -22.48
CA HIS A 103 15.91 16.20 -21.61
C HIS A 103 15.97 14.68 -21.41
N PRO A 104 17.07 14.14 -20.83
CA PRO A 104 17.26 12.70 -20.64
C PRO A 104 16.33 12.12 -19.57
N SER A 105 16.21 10.79 -19.53
CA SER A 105 15.27 10.06 -18.65
C SER A 105 15.58 10.21 -17.16
N GLU A 106 16.82 10.51 -16.81
CA GLU A 106 17.29 10.72 -15.45
C GLU A 106 16.61 11.92 -14.77
N LEU A 107 16.16 12.90 -15.57
CA LEU A 107 15.46 14.09 -15.08
C LEU A 107 14.05 13.78 -14.51
N MET A 108 13.54 12.56 -14.70
CA MET A 108 12.31 12.10 -14.04
C MET A 108 12.52 11.72 -12.56
N PHE A 109 13.77 11.68 -12.08
CA PHE A 109 14.14 11.17 -10.76
C PHE A 109 15.18 12.02 -10.04
N ASP A 110 15.43 13.21 -10.54
CA ASP A 110 16.36 14.15 -9.92
C ASP A 110 15.71 14.87 -8.72
N PHE A 111 16.33 15.92 -8.22
CA PHE A 111 15.84 16.62 -7.04
C PHE A 111 14.60 17.46 -7.37
N GLU A 112 13.48 17.20 -6.68
CA GLU A 112 12.26 18.01 -6.76
C GLU A 112 12.52 19.47 -6.34
N GLY A 113 11.85 20.41 -7.00
CA GLY A 113 11.88 21.82 -6.63
C GLY A 113 13.00 22.64 -7.26
N ARG A 114 13.65 22.14 -8.30
CA ARG A 114 14.56 22.93 -9.12
C ARG A 114 13.82 24.08 -9.82
N ASN A 115 14.49 25.18 -9.99
CA ASN A 115 14.00 26.32 -10.76
C ASN A 115 15.08 26.77 -11.75
N PRO A 116 14.86 26.59 -13.08
CA PRO A 116 13.69 26.04 -13.74
C PRO A 116 13.48 24.53 -13.48
N THR A 117 12.23 24.07 -13.62
CA THR A 117 11.89 22.65 -13.49
C THR A 117 12.56 21.84 -14.58
N THR A 118 13.23 20.78 -14.19
CA THR A 118 13.83 19.80 -15.08
C THR A 118 12.81 18.73 -15.45
N PHE A 119 12.89 18.17 -16.65
CA PHE A 119 11.98 17.12 -17.10
C PHE A 119 12.58 16.29 -18.22
N TRP A 120 12.17 15.04 -18.30
CA TRP A 120 12.37 14.22 -19.50
C TRP A 120 11.33 14.58 -20.55
N GLN A 121 11.72 14.58 -21.83
CA GLN A 121 10.84 14.84 -22.94
C GLN A 121 11.00 13.79 -24.05
N SER A 122 9.85 13.32 -24.55
CA SER A 122 9.82 12.50 -25.76
C SER A 122 10.00 13.35 -27.01
N SER A 123 10.37 12.72 -28.14
CA SER A 123 10.23 13.34 -29.45
C SER A 123 8.78 13.75 -29.70
N SER A 124 8.60 14.79 -30.52
CA SER A 124 7.28 15.29 -30.90
C SER A 124 6.54 14.30 -31.80
N TRP A 125 5.21 14.38 -31.84
CA TRP A 125 4.33 13.45 -32.61
C TRP A 125 4.38 13.69 -34.12
N LYS A 126 5.56 13.78 -34.70
CA LYS A 126 5.80 14.07 -36.11
C LYS A 126 5.28 13.00 -37.09
N LYS A 127 5.04 11.78 -36.58
CA LYS A 127 4.58 10.63 -37.40
C LYS A 127 3.06 10.45 -37.39
N TYR A 128 2.31 11.47 -36.98
CA TYR A 128 0.85 11.44 -37.05
C TYR A 128 0.37 11.00 -38.44
N PRO A 129 -0.66 10.15 -38.59
CA PRO A 129 -1.56 9.61 -37.56
C PRO A 129 -1.05 8.34 -36.81
N LYS A 130 0.19 7.88 -37.07
CA LYS A 130 0.75 6.76 -36.33
C LYS A 130 0.84 7.15 -34.84
N PRO A 131 0.31 6.35 -33.91
CA PRO A 131 0.35 6.67 -32.47
C PRO A 131 1.74 6.98 -31.96
N LEU A 132 1.85 7.94 -31.07
CA LEU A 132 3.06 8.20 -30.28
C LEU A 132 2.96 7.36 -28.99
N GLU A 133 3.42 6.12 -29.06
CA GLU A 133 3.42 5.22 -27.92
C GLU A 133 4.81 5.17 -27.29
N VAL A 134 4.85 5.27 -25.95
CA VAL A 134 6.08 5.18 -25.18
C VAL A 134 5.85 4.29 -23.96
N ASN A 135 6.74 3.32 -23.76
CA ASN A 135 6.77 2.51 -22.56
C ASN A 135 7.95 2.95 -21.69
N ILE A 136 7.68 3.39 -20.48
CA ILE A 136 8.68 3.72 -19.45
C ILE A 136 8.66 2.57 -18.45
N THR A 137 9.74 1.80 -18.38
CA THR A 137 9.86 0.67 -17.47
C THR A 137 10.79 1.02 -16.34
N LEU A 138 10.29 0.88 -15.11
CA LEU A 138 11.00 1.08 -13.84
C LEU A 138 11.31 -0.28 -13.24
N SER A 139 12.59 -0.63 -13.11
CA SER A 139 13.03 -1.93 -12.63
C SER A 139 13.94 -1.80 -11.40
N TRP A 140 13.65 -2.57 -10.36
CA TRP A 140 14.44 -2.58 -9.11
C TRP A 140 15.35 -3.78 -8.97
N ASN A 141 15.23 -4.78 -9.84
CA ASN A 141 15.88 -6.09 -9.64
C ASN A 141 15.62 -6.69 -8.25
N LYS A 142 14.55 -6.28 -7.60
CA LYS A 142 14.14 -6.62 -6.24
C LYS A 142 12.63 -6.59 -6.14
N THR A 143 12.07 -7.51 -5.39
CA THR A 143 10.65 -7.45 -5.02
C THR A 143 10.46 -6.36 -3.98
N ILE A 144 9.56 -5.42 -4.25
CA ILE A 144 9.20 -4.33 -3.35
C ILE A 144 7.71 -4.37 -3.02
N GLU A 145 7.34 -3.82 -1.88
CA GLU A 145 5.96 -3.59 -1.46
C GLU A 145 5.68 -2.09 -1.49
N LEU A 146 4.68 -1.70 -2.25
CA LEU A 146 4.22 -0.31 -2.35
C LEU A 146 3.52 0.09 -1.06
N THR A 147 3.87 1.27 -0.53
CA THR A 147 3.34 1.77 0.75
C THR A 147 2.64 3.12 0.62
N ASP A 148 2.83 3.77 -0.50
CA ASP A 148 2.25 5.08 -0.81
C ASP A 148 1.81 5.13 -2.27
N ASP A 149 1.08 6.17 -2.64
CA ASP A 149 0.64 6.42 -3.99
C ASP A 149 1.82 6.51 -4.96
N ILE A 150 1.62 5.97 -6.16
CA ILE A 150 2.51 6.26 -7.27
C ILE A 150 2.04 7.58 -7.88
N VAL A 151 2.94 8.55 -7.98
CA VAL A 151 2.62 9.89 -8.51
C VAL A 151 3.54 10.19 -9.69
N ILE A 152 2.95 10.58 -10.81
CA ILE A 152 3.66 10.96 -12.03
C ILE A 152 3.30 12.42 -12.32
N THR A 153 4.29 13.29 -12.42
CA THR A 153 4.10 14.73 -12.68
C THR A 153 4.47 15.05 -14.13
N PHE A 154 3.48 15.51 -14.87
CA PHE A 154 3.62 15.85 -16.28
C PHE A 154 3.82 17.35 -16.48
N GLU A 155 4.78 17.72 -17.33
CA GLU A 155 4.97 19.10 -17.80
C GLU A 155 4.27 19.37 -19.13
N SER A 156 4.03 18.36 -19.96
CA SER A 156 3.35 18.48 -21.27
C SER A 156 1.82 18.46 -21.23
N GLY A 157 1.23 18.41 -20.07
CA GLY A 157 -0.17 18.01 -19.90
C GLY A 157 -0.31 16.50 -19.72
N ARG A 158 -1.37 16.11 -19.03
CA ARG A 158 -1.63 14.69 -18.73
C ARG A 158 -2.06 13.96 -20.00
N PRO A 159 -1.56 12.73 -20.25
CA PRO A 159 -1.92 11.95 -21.43
C PRO A 159 -3.44 11.75 -21.54
N GLU A 160 -3.95 11.77 -22.78
CA GLU A 160 -5.35 11.39 -23.03
C GLU A 160 -5.60 9.90 -22.80
N GLN A 161 -4.58 9.08 -23.06
CA GLN A 161 -4.65 7.63 -22.80
C GLN A 161 -3.33 7.15 -22.22
N MET A 162 -3.41 6.46 -21.11
CA MET A 162 -2.26 5.86 -20.42
C MET A 162 -2.67 4.58 -19.70
N LEU A 163 -1.75 3.65 -19.56
CA LEU A 163 -1.90 2.42 -18.81
C LEU A 163 -0.73 2.24 -17.86
N LEU A 164 -1.01 1.98 -16.60
CA LEU A 164 -0.03 1.52 -15.62
C LEU A 164 -0.10 -0.01 -15.56
N GLU A 165 1.06 -0.65 -15.67
CA GLU A 165 1.21 -2.10 -15.57
C GLU A 165 2.26 -2.44 -14.51
N LYS A 166 2.17 -3.65 -13.96
CA LYS A 166 3.17 -4.18 -13.04
C LYS A 166 3.64 -5.56 -13.44
N SER A 167 4.83 -5.92 -12.97
CA SER A 167 5.37 -7.26 -13.04
C SER A 167 5.65 -7.80 -11.64
N LEU A 168 5.54 -9.12 -11.48
CA LEU A 168 5.90 -9.88 -10.28
C LEU A 168 7.08 -10.85 -10.55
N ASP A 169 7.58 -10.87 -11.76
CA ASP A 169 8.54 -11.85 -12.26
C ASP A 169 9.72 -11.21 -13.04
N TYR A 170 10.08 -10.00 -12.63
CA TYR A 170 11.21 -9.25 -13.20
C TYR A 170 11.03 -8.93 -14.70
N GLY A 171 9.85 -8.40 -15.05
CA GLY A 171 9.53 -7.93 -16.38
C GLY A 171 9.21 -9.00 -17.42
N LYS A 172 9.09 -10.28 -17.02
CA LYS A 172 8.76 -11.37 -17.97
C LYS A 172 7.29 -11.36 -18.36
N THR A 173 6.40 -11.13 -17.39
CA THR A 173 4.97 -10.97 -17.61
C THR A 173 4.47 -9.66 -17.03
N TRP A 174 3.48 -9.07 -17.69
CA TRP A 174 2.90 -7.79 -17.32
C TRP A 174 1.42 -7.94 -17.05
N ILE A 175 0.97 -7.31 -15.98
CA ILE A 175 -0.42 -7.32 -15.54
C ILE A 175 -0.89 -5.86 -15.52
N PRO A 176 -2.01 -5.52 -16.19
CA PRO A 176 -2.61 -4.20 -16.07
C PRO A 176 -2.87 -3.87 -14.60
N TYR A 177 -2.60 -2.63 -14.21
CA TYR A 177 -2.77 -2.17 -12.84
C TYR A 177 -3.85 -1.11 -12.75
N GLN A 178 -3.85 -0.13 -13.66
CA GLN A 178 -4.90 0.85 -13.83
C GLN A 178 -4.85 1.49 -15.22
N PHE A 179 -6.02 1.76 -15.78
CA PHE A 179 -6.20 2.50 -17.03
C PHE A 179 -6.58 3.95 -16.73
N TYR A 180 -6.12 4.85 -17.59
CA TYR A 180 -6.39 6.29 -17.51
C TYR A 180 -6.78 6.79 -18.90
N ALA A 181 -7.91 7.46 -19.03
CA ALA A 181 -8.37 8.02 -20.29
C ALA A 181 -9.21 9.29 -20.07
N THR A 182 -9.35 10.09 -21.13
CA THR A 182 -10.36 11.16 -21.17
C THR A 182 -11.77 10.60 -21.34
N ASP A 183 -11.89 9.45 -22.02
CA ASP A 183 -13.11 8.65 -22.18
C ASP A 183 -12.69 7.17 -22.09
N CYS A 184 -13.05 6.53 -20.98
CA CYS A 184 -12.70 5.14 -20.72
C CYS A 184 -13.44 4.16 -21.61
N LEU A 185 -14.67 4.51 -22.02
CA LEU A 185 -15.48 3.64 -22.87
C LEU A 185 -14.92 3.61 -24.30
N ASP A 186 -14.57 4.78 -24.84
CA ASP A 186 -13.98 4.90 -26.17
C ASP A 186 -12.57 4.28 -26.23
N ALA A 187 -11.74 4.58 -25.24
CA ALA A 187 -10.33 4.17 -25.24
C ALA A 187 -10.11 2.68 -24.96
N PHE A 188 -10.86 2.12 -24.01
CA PHE A 188 -10.58 0.78 -23.44
C PHE A 188 -11.81 -0.11 -23.33
N THR A 189 -12.98 0.36 -23.77
CA THR A 189 -14.27 -0.37 -23.65
C THR A 189 -14.58 -0.72 -22.18
N MET A 190 -14.22 0.19 -21.27
CA MET A 190 -14.42 0.06 -19.82
C MET A 190 -15.29 1.19 -19.30
N ASP A 191 -16.18 0.87 -18.35
CA ASP A 191 -16.92 1.90 -17.63
C ASP A 191 -15.97 2.72 -16.74
N PRO A 192 -16.09 4.05 -16.72
CA PRO A 192 -15.27 4.90 -15.87
C PRO A 192 -15.59 4.64 -14.39
N LYS A 193 -14.54 4.49 -13.58
CA LYS A 193 -14.65 4.33 -12.13
C LYS A 193 -13.56 5.10 -11.41
N THR A 194 -13.90 5.59 -10.22
CA THR A 194 -12.95 6.18 -9.28
C THR A 194 -12.65 5.21 -8.13
N VAL A 195 -11.54 5.41 -7.42
CA VAL A 195 -11.19 4.59 -6.24
C VAL A 195 -12.26 4.70 -5.15
N ASN A 196 -12.94 5.84 -5.04
CA ASN A 196 -14.01 6.06 -4.06
C ASN A 196 -15.25 5.19 -4.28
N GLU A 197 -15.43 4.63 -5.47
CA GLU A 197 -16.53 3.73 -5.82
C GLU A 197 -16.19 2.26 -5.54
N LEU A 198 -14.94 1.98 -5.17
CA LEU A 198 -14.51 0.64 -4.81
C LEU A 198 -15.01 0.25 -3.42
N THR A 199 -15.15 -1.03 -3.23
CA THR A 199 -15.53 -1.66 -1.96
C THR A 199 -14.44 -2.64 -1.52
N GLN A 200 -14.51 -3.16 -0.32
CA GLN A 200 -13.60 -4.22 0.14
C GLN A 200 -13.54 -5.45 -0.79
N ARG A 201 -14.63 -5.74 -1.51
CA ARG A 201 -14.70 -6.88 -2.45
C ARG A 201 -14.09 -6.56 -3.81
N THR A 202 -14.16 -5.30 -4.23
CA THR A 202 -13.71 -4.83 -5.55
C THR A 202 -12.39 -4.06 -5.48
N LEU A 203 -11.76 -4.04 -4.32
CA LEU A 203 -10.51 -3.33 -4.05
C LEU A 203 -9.39 -3.65 -5.05
N LEU A 204 -9.32 -4.90 -5.49
CA LEU A 204 -8.30 -5.40 -6.39
C LEU A 204 -8.71 -5.30 -7.87
N ASP A 205 -9.89 -4.76 -8.16
CA ASP A 205 -10.36 -4.59 -9.53
C ASP A 205 -9.46 -3.61 -10.29
N ILE A 206 -9.22 -3.95 -11.54
CA ILE A 206 -8.55 -3.06 -12.49
C ILE A 206 -9.62 -2.10 -13.00
N ILE A 207 -9.42 -0.81 -12.75
CA ILE A 207 -10.37 0.24 -13.15
C ILE A 207 -9.78 1.12 -14.25
N CYS A 208 -10.67 1.79 -14.96
CA CYS A 208 -10.34 2.93 -15.82
C CYS A 208 -10.87 4.20 -15.17
N THR A 209 -10.02 5.20 -14.98
CA THR A 209 -10.41 6.49 -14.42
C THR A 209 -10.21 7.62 -15.42
N GLU A 210 -11.15 8.57 -15.41
CA GLU A 210 -11.10 9.78 -16.22
C GLU A 210 -10.59 11.00 -15.44
N ASP A 211 -10.43 10.88 -14.12
CA ASP A 211 -10.11 12.02 -13.25
C ASP A 211 -8.76 12.66 -13.56
N TYR A 212 -7.80 11.87 -14.05
CA TYR A 212 -6.44 12.35 -14.34
C TYR A 212 -6.19 12.70 -15.80
N SER A 213 -7.15 12.52 -16.70
CA SER A 213 -7.00 12.78 -18.13
C SER A 213 -7.94 13.86 -18.65
N ARG A 214 -8.87 14.35 -17.84
CA ARG A 214 -9.83 15.39 -18.21
C ARG A 214 -9.16 16.76 -18.40
N GLY A 215 -9.18 17.23 -19.62
CA GLY A 215 -8.94 18.61 -20.01
C GLY A 215 -7.50 19.10 -19.92
N TYR A 216 -7.28 20.26 -20.53
CA TYR A 216 -6.08 21.07 -20.37
C TYR A 216 -6.16 21.79 -19.02
N VAL A 217 -5.72 21.17 -17.95
CA VAL A 217 -5.58 21.86 -16.67
C VAL A 217 -4.18 22.45 -16.58
N TRP A 218 -4.04 23.62 -17.14
CA TRP A 218 -2.80 24.36 -17.34
C TRP A 218 -1.96 24.66 -16.13
N LYS A 219 -2.56 24.78 -14.96
CA LYS A 219 -1.87 25.48 -13.88
C LYS A 219 -1.77 24.72 -12.56
N TYR A 220 -2.69 23.81 -12.27
CA TYR A 220 -2.84 23.36 -10.89
C TYR A 220 -2.76 21.84 -10.68
N ASP A 221 -3.04 21.04 -11.68
CA ASP A 221 -3.03 19.59 -11.53
C ASP A 221 -2.30 18.94 -12.70
N LYS A 222 -1.00 18.78 -12.51
CA LYS A 222 -0.07 18.15 -13.47
C LYS A 222 0.13 16.68 -13.17
N THR A 223 -0.51 16.16 -12.10
CA THR A 223 -0.21 14.83 -11.59
C THR A 223 -1.21 13.78 -12.05
N VAL A 224 -0.71 12.59 -12.31
CA VAL A 224 -1.47 11.36 -12.43
C VAL A 224 -1.12 10.49 -11.24
N ARG A 225 -2.13 9.94 -10.56
CA ARG A 225 -1.94 9.13 -9.36
C ARG A 225 -2.46 7.71 -9.54
N PHE A 226 -1.80 6.78 -8.89
CA PHE A 226 -2.35 5.47 -8.58
C PHE A 226 -2.48 5.40 -7.05
N GLU A 227 -3.71 5.34 -6.59
CA GLU A 227 -4.10 5.55 -5.19
C GLU A 227 -3.91 4.29 -4.35
N ILE A 228 -2.72 4.07 -3.84
CA ILE A 228 -2.40 2.95 -2.93
C ILE A 228 -3.02 3.18 -1.55
N LYS A 229 -2.92 4.41 -1.02
CA LYS A 229 -3.43 4.74 0.31
C LYS A 229 -4.94 4.59 0.41
N ASP A 230 -5.67 5.07 -0.59
CA ASP A 230 -7.13 5.02 -0.60
C ASP A 230 -7.63 3.57 -0.72
N ARG A 231 -7.04 2.78 -1.61
CA ARG A 231 -7.31 1.34 -1.70
C ARG A 231 -7.00 0.63 -0.40
N PHE A 232 -5.94 1.03 0.26
CA PHE A 232 -5.55 0.49 1.55
C PHE A 232 -6.53 0.88 2.66
N ALA A 233 -6.97 2.15 2.70
CA ALA A 233 -7.98 2.63 3.64
C ALA A 233 -9.32 1.89 3.46
N LEU A 234 -9.73 1.62 2.22
CA LEU A 234 -10.91 0.81 1.92
C LEU A 234 -10.78 -0.63 2.43
N PHE A 235 -9.58 -1.21 2.31
CA PHE A 235 -9.30 -2.54 2.84
C PHE A 235 -9.35 -2.57 4.37
N ALA A 236 -8.74 -1.60 5.04
CA ALA A 236 -8.78 -1.46 6.50
C ALA A 236 -10.22 -1.26 7.00
N GLY A 237 -11.08 -0.64 6.18
CA GLY A 237 -12.49 -0.38 6.47
C GLY A 237 -12.70 0.53 7.68
N LEU A 238 -13.97 0.77 8.01
CA LEU A 238 -14.35 1.54 9.22
C LEU A 238 -14.03 0.81 10.53
N GLN A 239 -13.58 -0.43 10.46
CA GLN A 239 -13.25 -1.28 11.61
C GLN A 239 -11.77 -1.19 12.00
N LEU A 240 -11.27 0.01 12.20
CA LEU A 240 -9.96 0.26 12.83
C LEU A 240 -9.82 -0.41 14.21
N TYR A 241 -10.92 -0.87 14.79
CA TYR A 241 -10.93 -1.59 16.07
C TYR A 241 -10.44 -3.04 15.98
N ASN A 242 -10.37 -3.63 14.79
CA ASN A 242 -9.90 -5.00 14.64
C ASN A 242 -8.67 -5.11 13.71
N MET A 243 -7.57 -4.49 14.13
CA MET A 243 -6.27 -4.59 13.46
C MET A 243 -5.83 -6.06 13.26
N ALA A 244 -6.19 -6.94 14.19
CA ALA A 244 -5.88 -8.36 14.06
C ALA A 244 -6.56 -9.00 12.85
N SER A 245 -7.79 -8.61 12.53
CA SER A 245 -8.49 -9.09 11.33
C SER A 245 -7.83 -8.61 10.04
N LEU A 246 -7.40 -7.34 10.00
CA LEU A 246 -6.68 -6.76 8.87
C LEU A 246 -5.37 -7.51 8.59
N TYR A 247 -4.54 -7.68 9.62
CA TYR A 247 -3.28 -8.39 9.49
C TYR A 247 -3.48 -9.89 9.22
N GLY A 248 -4.53 -10.49 9.76
CA GLY A 248 -4.91 -11.86 9.44
C GLY A 248 -5.28 -12.05 7.96
N GLN A 249 -5.95 -11.08 7.36
CA GLN A 249 -6.24 -11.10 5.92
C GLN A 249 -4.98 -10.93 5.08
N LEU A 250 -4.06 -10.05 5.47
CA LEU A 250 -2.74 -9.92 4.82
C LEU A 250 -1.94 -11.22 4.91
N ASP A 251 -1.98 -11.92 6.04
CA ASP A 251 -1.28 -13.20 6.21
C ASP A 251 -1.88 -14.33 5.38
N THR A 252 -3.20 -14.35 5.22
CA THR A 252 -3.92 -15.47 4.58
C THR A 252 -4.25 -15.26 3.10
N THR A 253 -4.41 -14.00 2.66
CA THR A 253 -4.87 -13.68 1.30
C THR A 253 -3.69 -13.30 0.42
N ARG A 254 -3.22 -14.28 -0.38
CA ARG A 254 -2.09 -14.08 -1.30
C ARG A 254 -2.34 -12.97 -2.31
N ASN A 255 -3.50 -12.95 -2.94
CA ASN A 255 -3.84 -11.95 -3.97
C ASN A 255 -3.76 -10.52 -3.44
N LEU A 256 -4.11 -10.29 -2.18
CA LEU A 256 -4.01 -9.00 -1.54
C LEU A 256 -2.56 -8.57 -1.35
N ARG A 257 -1.69 -9.47 -0.88
CA ARG A 257 -0.25 -9.19 -0.78
C ARG A 257 0.37 -8.94 -2.14
N ASP A 258 0.03 -9.78 -3.12
CA ASP A 258 0.54 -9.67 -4.48
C ASP A 258 0.06 -8.39 -5.16
N PHE A 259 -1.11 -7.84 -4.78
CA PHE A 259 -1.59 -6.57 -5.31
C PHE A 259 -0.63 -5.41 -5.01
N PHE A 260 -0.15 -5.29 -3.79
CA PHE A 260 0.79 -4.23 -3.39
C PHE A 260 2.26 -4.58 -3.66
N THR A 261 2.54 -5.74 -4.22
CA THR A 261 3.89 -6.22 -4.52
C THR A 261 4.21 -5.99 -5.99
N VAL A 262 5.42 -5.53 -6.27
CA VAL A 262 5.93 -5.34 -7.64
C VAL A 262 7.43 -5.69 -7.71
N THR A 263 7.88 -6.15 -8.86
CA THR A 263 9.31 -6.20 -9.21
C THR A 263 9.67 -5.10 -10.18
N ASP A 264 8.72 -4.76 -11.06
CA ASP A 264 8.83 -3.72 -12.07
C ASP A 264 7.48 -3.02 -12.25
N LEU A 265 7.52 -1.76 -12.62
CA LEU A 265 6.37 -0.97 -13.07
C LEU A 265 6.59 -0.55 -14.51
N ARG A 266 5.53 -0.51 -15.32
CA ARG A 266 5.58 0.02 -16.67
C ARG A 266 4.47 1.04 -16.87
N ILE A 267 4.87 2.25 -17.26
CA ILE A 267 3.99 3.33 -17.63
C ILE A 267 3.91 3.30 -19.17
N ARG A 268 2.74 2.98 -19.70
CA ARG A 268 2.49 3.02 -21.14
C ARG A 268 1.75 4.29 -21.49
N LEU A 269 2.41 5.19 -22.18
CA LEU A 269 1.86 6.42 -22.72
C LEU A 269 1.35 6.11 -24.13
N LEU A 270 0.04 6.19 -24.34
CA LEU A 270 -0.62 5.73 -25.57
C LEU A 270 -1.05 6.89 -26.47
N LYS A 271 -1.49 8.00 -25.86
CA LYS A 271 -1.90 9.19 -26.59
C LYS A 271 -1.54 10.45 -25.80
N PRO A 272 -0.78 11.39 -26.38
CA PRO A 272 -0.42 12.63 -25.70
C PRO A 272 -1.64 13.53 -25.51
N ALA A 273 -1.50 14.53 -24.65
CA ALA A 273 -2.54 15.54 -24.44
C ALA A 273 -2.80 16.35 -25.73
N THR A 274 -4.03 16.34 -26.23
CA THR A 274 -4.46 17.16 -27.38
C THR A 274 -5.41 18.29 -26.95
N GLY A 275 -5.79 18.32 -25.66
CA GLY A 275 -6.76 19.26 -25.13
C GLY A 275 -8.19 18.93 -25.52
N SER A 276 -8.50 17.68 -25.79
CA SER A 276 -9.80 17.20 -26.26
C SER A 276 -10.23 17.88 -27.58
N THR A 277 -9.25 18.28 -28.37
CA THR A 277 -9.46 18.88 -29.70
C THR A 277 -8.88 17.97 -30.78
N MET A 278 -9.23 18.24 -32.03
CA MET A 278 -8.60 17.57 -33.17
C MET A 278 -7.10 17.92 -33.19
N VAL A 279 -6.28 16.95 -33.58
CA VAL A 279 -4.83 17.16 -33.72
C VAL A 279 -4.59 18.19 -34.82
N ASP A 280 -3.80 19.20 -34.53
CA ASP A 280 -3.36 20.20 -35.50
C ASP A 280 -2.18 19.63 -36.30
N GLU A 281 -2.48 19.08 -37.47
CA GLU A 281 -1.49 18.46 -38.35
C GLU A 281 -0.42 19.44 -38.86
N ASN A 282 -0.71 20.74 -38.83
CA ASN A 282 0.23 21.77 -39.27
C ASN A 282 1.22 22.13 -38.15
N ASN A 283 0.96 21.72 -36.89
CA ASN A 283 1.81 22.04 -35.77
C ASN A 283 1.97 20.87 -34.82
N LEU A 284 2.57 19.77 -35.30
CA LEU A 284 2.79 18.54 -34.54
C LEU A 284 3.83 18.67 -33.40
N SER A 285 4.64 19.74 -33.42
CA SER A 285 5.59 20.06 -32.35
C SER A 285 4.93 20.44 -31.01
N ARG A 286 3.60 20.55 -30.99
CA ARG A 286 2.80 20.76 -29.76
C ARG A 286 2.58 19.48 -28.95
N TYR A 287 2.70 18.33 -29.57
CA TYR A 287 2.28 17.06 -28.99
C TYR A 287 3.50 16.19 -28.68
N PHE A 288 3.80 16.06 -27.43
CA PHE A 288 4.88 15.26 -26.86
C PHE A 288 4.56 14.89 -25.42
N TYR A 289 5.33 14.02 -24.84
CA TYR A 289 5.29 13.73 -23.41
C TYR A 289 6.46 14.40 -22.71
N ALA A 290 6.20 15.06 -21.58
CA ALA A 290 7.23 15.58 -20.69
C ALA A 290 6.87 15.25 -19.25
N ILE A 291 7.80 14.65 -18.52
CA ILE A 291 7.63 14.21 -17.14
C ILE A 291 8.75 14.79 -16.29
N SER A 292 8.38 15.55 -15.24
CA SER A 292 9.34 16.15 -14.31
C SER A 292 9.64 15.27 -13.11
N ASP A 293 8.70 14.41 -12.69
CA ASP A 293 8.91 13.56 -11.52
C ASP A 293 8.06 12.29 -11.57
N ILE A 294 8.65 11.20 -11.11
CA ILE A 294 7.95 9.94 -10.85
C ILE A 294 8.27 9.50 -9.43
N LYS A 295 7.29 9.53 -8.56
CA LYS A 295 7.42 9.19 -7.15
C LYS A 295 6.89 7.80 -6.88
N VAL A 296 7.73 6.94 -6.36
CA VAL A 296 7.38 5.60 -5.90
C VAL A 296 7.92 5.41 -4.49
N GLN A 297 7.05 5.19 -3.54
CA GLN A 297 7.42 4.92 -2.16
C GLN A 297 7.04 3.49 -1.79
N GLY A 298 7.96 2.81 -1.12
CA GLY A 298 7.78 1.41 -0.80
C GLY A 298 8.86 0.89 0.13
N ARG A 299 8.88 -0.42 0.31
CA ARG A 299 9.90 -1.14 1.06
C ARG A 299 10.31 -2.41 0.33
N CYS A 300 11.51 -2.89 0.62
CA CYS A 300 11.91 -4.22 0.14
C CYS A 300 10.99 -5.29 0.75
N LYS A 301 10.52 -6.23 -0.06
CA LYS A 301 9.86 -7.41 0.43
C LYS A 301 10.91 -8.37 1.00
N CYS A 302 10.93 -8.50 2.32
CA CYS A 302 11.85 -9.38 3.05
C CYS A 302 11.13 -10.52 3.76
N ASN A 303 9.86 -10.78 3.42
CA ASN A 303 9.02 -11.84 3.96
C ASN A 303 8.91 -11.84 5.50
N LEU A 304 8.97 -10.65 6.12
CA LEU A 304 8.96 -10.43 7.57
C LEU A 304 10.16 -11.06 8.31
N HIS A 305 11.29 -11.22 7.59
CA HIS A 305 12.53 -11.78 8.12
C HIS A 305 13.70 -10.81 8.14
N SER A 306 13.48 -9.53 7.92
CA SER A 306 14.51 -8.50 7.99
C SER A 306 13.89 -7.13 8.18
N ASN A 307 14.53 -6.30 8.97
CA ASN A 307 14.22 -4.87 9.14
C ASN A 307 15.16 -3.95 8.34
N SER A 308 16.09 -4.51 7.60
CA SER A 308 17.08 -3.77 6.84
C SER A 308 17.14 -4.24 5.38
N CYS A 309 17.16 -3.27 4.47
CA CYS A 309 17.40 -3.51 3.06
C CYS A 309 18.48 -2.56 2.57
N VAL A 310 19.58 -3.13 2.10
CA VAL A 310 20.76 -2.37 1.69
C VAL A 310 21.01 -2.50 0.19
N PHE A 311 21.54 -1.44 -0.39
CA PHE A 311 21.98 -1.45 -1.77
C PHE A 311 23.45 -1.91 -1.82
N ASP A 312 23.67 -3.10 -2.39
CA ASP A 312 24.99 -3.66 -2.66
C ASP A 312 25.57 -2.95 -3.89
N LYS A 313 26.51 -2.05 -3.67
CA LYS A 313 27.13 -1.24 -4.74
C LYS A 313 27.92 -2.09 -5.73
N ASP A 314 28.50 -3.20 -5.27
CA ASP A 314 29.30 -4.09 -6.11
C ASP A 314 28.44 -4.89 -7.08
N LYS A 315 27.23 -5.24 -6.66
CA LYS A 315 26.25 -6.00 -7.45
C LYS A 315 25.20 -5.13 -8.11
N GLY A 316 25.10 -3.84 -7.75
CA GLY A 316 24.07 -2.92 -8.24
C GLY A 316 22.65 -3.36 -7.87
N LYS A 317 22.47 -4.01 -6.71
CA LYS A 317 21.17 -4.62 -6.34
C LYS A 317 20.83 -4.36 -4.88
N LEU A 318 19.53 -4.19 -4.64
CA LEU A 318 18.95 -4.19 -3.30
C LEU A 318 18.91 -5.62 -2.74
N GLY A 319 19.21 -5.77 -1.46
CA GLY A 319 19.12 -7.05 -0.75
C GLY A 319 18.67 -6.89 0.69
N CYS A 320 17.87 -7.84 1.17
CA CYS A 320 17.50 -7.89 2.59
C CYS A 320 18.66 -8.43 3.42
N GLU A 321 18.98 -7.79 4.54
CA GLU A 321 19.88 -8.35 5.57
C GLU A 321 19.08 -9.36 6.41
N CYS A 322 19.09 -10.61 5.95
CA CYS A 322 18.20 -11.65 6.48
C CYS A 322 18.53 -12.06 7.90
N GLU A 323 17.54 -11.95 8.79
CA GLU A 323 17.49 -12.48 10.15
C GLU A 323 16.79 -13.85 10.17
N HIS A 324 16.43 -14.36 11.35
CA HIS A 324 15.64 -15.57 11.57
C HIS A 324 16.21 -16.84 10.91
N ASN A 325 17.55 -16.90 10.74
CA ASN A 325 18.28 -17.97 10.06
C ASN A 325 17.84 -18.19 8.59
N THR A 326 17.33 -17.13 7.96
CA THR A 326 16.93 -17.10 6.54
C THR A 326 18.02 -16.52 5.65
N THR A 327 17.90 -16.73 4.34
CA THR A 327 18.83 -16.24 3.32
C THR A 327 18.12 -16.05 1.97
N GLY A 328 18.81 -15.45 1.04
CA GLY A 328 18.32 -15.11 -0.30
C GLY A 328 17.99 -13.63 -0.42
N PRO A 329 17.72 -13.12 -1.63
CA PRO A 329 17.49 -11.69 -1.85
C PRO A 329 16.25 -11.17 -1.07
N ASP A 330 15.24 -12.02 -0.88
CA ASP A 330 13.99 -11.70 -0.16
C ASP A 330 13.87 -12.51 1.14
N CYS A 331 14.95 -13.08 1.68
CA CYS A 331 14.92 -14.00 2.81
C CYS A 331 14.00 -15.22 2.59
N GLY A 332 13.86 -15.64 1.34
CA GLY A 332 12.88 -16.63 0.89
C GLY A 332 13.27 -18.09 1.13
N ARG A 333 14.33 -18.37 1.86
CA ARG A 333 14.78 -19.74 2.19
C ARG A 333 15.59 -19.77 3.47
N CYS A 334 15.67 -20.94 4.10
CA CYS A 334 16.50 -21.16 5.27
C CYS A 334 18.01 -21.18 4.92
N LYS A 335 18.86 -20.74 5.86
CA LYS A 335 20.31 -20.93 5.77
C LYS A 335 20.67 -22.42 5.77
N ARG A 336 21.84 -22.74 5.25
CA ARG A 336 22.39 -24.10 5.31
C ARG A 336 22.41 -24.59 6.75
N HIS A 337 21.99 -25.83 6.99
CA HIS A 337 21.83 -26.47 8.29
C HIS A 337 20.64 -26.01 9.16
N TYR A 338 19.77 -25.11 8.64
CA TYR A 338 18.59 -24.64 9.35
C TYR A 338 17.29 -25.12 8.68
N HIS A 339 17.26 -26.38 8.29
CA HIS A 339 16.12 -27.02 7.61
C HIS A 339 15.34 -27.95 8.53
N GLY A 340 15.42 -27.77 9.87
CA GLY A 340 14.67 -28.56 10.86
C GLY A 340 13.16 -28.48 10.71
N ARG A 341 12.67 -27.41 10.04
CA ARG A 341 11.30 -27.31 9.52
C ARG A 341 11.31 -26.60 8.17
N PRO A 342 10.23 -26.78 7.33
CA PRO A 342 10.07 -26.04 6.09
C PRO A 342 10.11 -24.53 6.31
N TRP A 343 10.67 -23.78 5.36
CA TRP A 343 10.63 -22.34 5.36
C TRP A 343 9.17 -21.83 5.26
N SER A 344 8.85 -20.78 5.98
CA SER A 344 7.58 -20.06 5.87
C SER A 344 7.80 -18.57 6.04
N VAL A 345 6.96 -17.76 5.42
CA VAL A 345 6.93 -16.31 5.63
C VAL A 345 6.60 -16.00 7.10
N GLY A 346 7.09 -14.89 7.65
CA GLY A 346 6.65 -14.38 8.94
C GLY A 346 5.15 -14.05 8.92
N SER A 347 4.56 -13.87 10.07
CA SER A 347 3.16 -13.46 10.25
C SER A 347 3.09 -12.13 10.97
N TYR A 348 2.16 -11.26 10.56
CA TYR A 348 1.87 -10.03 11.30
C TYR A 348 1.20 -10.29 12.66
N LEU A 349 0.69 -11.50 12.86
CA LEU A 349 0.01 -11.89 14.11
C LEU A 349 0.95 -12.68 15.02
N PRO A 350 0.81 -12.52 16.37
CA PRO A 350 -0.07 -11.59 17.09
C PRO A 350 0.46 -10.15 17.10
N ILE A 351 -0.46 -9.20 17.07
CA ILE A 351 -0.11 -7.80 17.25
C ILE A 351 0.33 -7.58 18.72
N PRO A 352 1.35 -6.75 18.98
CA PRO A 352 2.11 -5.87 18.09
C PRO A 352 3.39 -6.48 17.49
N LYS A 353 3.78 -7.69 17.85
CA LYS A 353 5.11 -8.23 17.55
C LYS A 353 5.16 -9.12 16.29
N GLY A 354 4.06 -9.77 15.95
CA GLY A 354 4.04 -10.80 14.92
C GLY A 354 4.83 -12.07 15.26
N THR A 355 4.78 -13.05 14.37
CA THR A 355 5.49 -14.34 14.51
C THR A 355 6.62 -14.41 13.49
N ALA A 356 7.85 -14.59 13.95
CA ALA A 356 9.04 -14.60 13.11
C ALA A 356 9.14 -15.82 12.19
N ASN A 357 8.55 -16.96 12.54
CA ASN A 357 8.68 -18.22 11.81
C ASN A 357 10.15 -18.56 11.51
N ILE A 358 11.02 -18.50 12.50
CA ILE A 358 12.47 -18.71 12.36
C ILE A 358 12.80 -20.09 11.75
N CYS A 359 13.85 -20.18 10.96
CA CYS A 359 14.41 -21.46 10.52
C CYS A 359 15.16 -22.12 11.67
N ILE A 360 14.95 -23.43 11.87
CA ILE A 360 15.46 -24.23 12.97
C ILE A 360 16.61 -25.12 12.49
N HIS A 361 17.64 -25.31 13.34
CA HIS A 361 18.80 -26.12 13.01
C HIS A 361 18.41 -27.58 12.78
N SER A 362 19.03 -28.23 11.78
CA SER A 362 18.71 -29.60 11.36
C SER A 362 19.10 -30.69 12.36
N SER A 363 19.95 -30.40 13.35
CA SER A 363 20.29 -31.32 14.43
C SER A 363 19.13 -31.61 15.40
N HIS A 364 18.08 -30.78 15.38
CA HIS A 364 16.79 -31.11 15.96
C HIS A 364 15.96 -31.90 14.92
N GLY A 365 16.44 -33.05 14.49
CA GLY A 365 15.87 -33.85 13.42
C GLY A 365 14.42 -34.27 13.65
N PRO A 366 13.68 -34.63 12.57
CA PRO A 366 12.33 -35.15 12.69
C PRO A 366 12.38 -36.41 13.56
N VAL A 367 11.61 -36.41 14.64
CA VAL A 367 11.40 -37.59 15.46
C VAL A 367 10.89 -38.70 14.50
N HIS A 368 11.71 -39.73 14.28
CA HIS A 368 11.29 -40.93 13.62
C HIS A 368 9.99 -41.43 14.26
N ARG A 369 9.02 -41.74 13.42
CA ARG A 369 7.80 -42.45 13.79
C ARG A 369 8.20 -43.72 14.56
N ALA A 370 8.29 -43.59 15.87
CA ALA A 370 8.38 -44.76 16.73
C ALA A 370 6.97 -45.34 16.87
N ASN A 371 6.83 -46.63 16.57
CA ASN A 371 5.62 -47.40 16.74
C ASN A 371 5.04 -47.19 18.16
N ALA A 372 3.74 -47.01 18.22
CA ALA A 372 2.98 -46.90 19.43
C ALA A 372 3.08 -48.21 20.23
N SER A 373 3.95 -48.24 21.24
CA SER A 373 3.84 -49.10 22.42
C SER A 373 5.04 -48.85 23.32
N SER A 374 4.93 -47.90 24.21
CA SER A 374 5.45 -47.93 25.60
C SER A 374 5.20 -46.56 26.25
N LEU A 375 4.53 -46.56 27.40
CA LEU A 375 4.43 -45.47 28.34
C LEU A 375 5.86 -45.09 28.78
N GLY A 376 6.23 -43.80 28.53
CA GLY A 376 7.51 -43.28 29.00
C GLY A 376 7.47 -41.76 28.96
N VAL A 377 7.47 -41.17 30.12
CA VAL A 377 7.81 -39.80 30.53
C VAL A 377 8.13 -38.82 29.39
N ALA A 378 7.22 -37.88 29.16
CA ALA A 378 7.36 -36.80 28.19
C ALA A 378 8.56 -35.90 28.59
N ASN A 379 9.58 -35.88 27.75
CA ASN A 379 10.70 -34.97 27.87
C ASN A 379 10.25 -33.57 27.37
N ARG A 380 10.29 -32.58 28.25
CA ARG A 380 9.65 -31.25 28.19
C ARG A 380 10.40 -30.25 27.31
N ASN A 381 11.27 -30.62 26.37
CA ASN A 381 12.13 -29.70 25.62
C ASN A 381 11.94 -29.75 24.12
N GLN A 382 10.68 -29.75 23.63
CA GLN A 382 10.39 -29.42 22.27
C GLN A 382 9.54 -28.14 22.24
N ALA A 383 10.19 -26.99 21.98
CA ALA A 383 9.50 -25.76 21.68
C ALA A 383 8.70 -25.96 20.38
N HIS A 384 7.44 -26.34 20.53
CA HIS A 384 6.48 -26.42 19.42
C HIS A 384 6.14 -25.02 18.93
N VAL A 385 5.90 -24.90 17.62
CA VAL A 385 5.46 -23.65 16.96
C VAL A 385 4.22 -23.04 17.64
N CYS A 386 3.49 -23.86 18.39
CA CYS A 386 2.36 -23.45 19.22
C CYS A 386 2.74 -23.05 20.66
N ASP A 387 3.95 -23.27 21.12
CA ASP A 387 4.33 -22.90 22.50
C ASP A 387 4.52 -21.37 22.64
N ASN A 388 4.94 -20.69 21.57
CA ASN A 388 4.82 -19.22 21.45
C ASN A 388 3.40 -18.77 21.12
N ALA A 389 2.50 -19.68 20.77
CA ALA A 389 1.13 -19.43 20.33
C ALA A 389 0.10 -19.46 21.46
N MET A 390 0.49 -19.59 22.73
CA MET A 390 -0.44 -19.40 23.87
C MET A 390 -1.07 -18.00 23.86
N LEU A 391 -0.49 -17.04 23.13
CA LEU A 391 -1.03 -15.71 22.93
C LEU A 391 -1.93 -15.58 21.69
N LEU A 392 -1.97 -16.56 20.80
CA LEU A 392 -2.70 -16.48 19.53
C LEU A 392 -4.12 -16.99 19.63
N CYS A 393 -4.35 -18.12 20.30
CA CYS A 393 -5.69 -18.66 20.45
C CYS A 393 -6.39 -18.00 21.64
N GLN A 394 -7.40 -17.18 21.34
CA GLN A 394 -8.20 -16.46 22.33
C GLN A 394 -9.29 -17.38 22.92
N ASN A 395 -9.92 -16.94 24.00
CA ASN A 395 -11.09 -17.58 24.60
C ASN A 395 -10.95 -19.09 24.87
N GLY A 396 -9.76 -19.51 25.32
CA GLY A 396 -9.50 -20.91 25.68
C GLY A 396 -9.34 -21.85 24.49
N GLY A 397 -9.13 -21.32 23.29
CA GLY A 397 -8.80 -22.11 22.10
C GLY A 397 -7.42 -22.76 22.23
N THR A 398 -7.26 -23.97 21.66
CA THR A 398 -6.00 -24.72 21.64
C THR A 398 -5.41 -24.77 20.23
N CYS A 399 -4.10 -24.69 20.11
CA CYS A 399 -3.44 -24.75 18.81
C CYS A 399 -3.36 -26.18 18.28
N HIS A 400 -3.79 -26.37 17.03
CA HIS A 400 -3.71 -27.68 16.36
C HIS A 400 -2.40 -27.82 15.58
N HIS A 401 -1.52 -28.70 16.04
CA HIS A 401 -0.14 -28.85 15.58
C HIS A 401 0.04 -29.17 14.10
N HIS A 402 -0.95 -29.79 13.42
CA HIS A 402 -0.84 -30.14 12.00
C HIS A 402 -1.35 -29.10 11.03
N HIS A 403 -2.18 -28.16 11.49
CA HIS A 403 -2.86 -27.22 10.58
C HIS A 403 -2.58 -25.75 10.87
N GLN A 404 -1.76 -25.43 11.86
CA GLN A 404 -1.46 -24.04 12.27
C GLN A 404 -2.73 -23.20 12.52
N ARG A 405 -3.79 -23.83 13.03
CA ARG A 405 -5.09 -23.19 13.32
C ARG A 405 -5.47 -23.42 14.75
N CYS A 406 -6.13 -22.44 15.34
CA CYS A 406 -6.73 -22.58 16.65
C CYS A 406 -7.93 -23.54 16.57
N HIS A 407 -7.99 -24.50 17.48
CA HIS A 407 -9.20 -25.27 17.77
C HIS A 407 -9.96 -24.51 18.85
N CYS A 408 -11.08 -23.90 18.47
CA CYS A 408 -11.84 -23.05 19.36
C CYS A 408 -12.63 -23.85 20.38
N ALA A 409 -12.69 -23.34 21.61
CA ALA A 409 -13.58 -23.86 22.65
C ALA A 409 -15.05 -23.71 22.21
N THR A 410 -15.92 -24.51 22.79
CA THR A 410 -17.38 -24.44 22.56
C THR A 410 -17.88 -23.02 22.83
N GLY A 411 -18.56 -22.43 21.84
CA GLY A 411 -19.05 -21.06 21.92
C GLY A 411 -18.21 -20.03 21.19
N PHE A 412 -17.05 -20.39 20.63
CA PHE A 412 -16.19 -19.48 19.91
C PHE A 412 -15.87 -19.99 18.51
N THR A 413 -15.55 -19.05 17.59
CA THR A 413 -15.19 -19.29 16.18
C THR A 413 -14.21 -18.21 15.73
N GLY A 414 -13.65 -18.37 14.52
CA GLY A 414 -12.65 -17.50 13.96
C GLY A 414 -11.28 -18.17 13.86
N ILE A 415 -10.33 -17.50 13.19
CA ILE A 415 -8.97 -18.06 12.98
C ILE A 415 -8.20 -18.15 14.32
N LEU A 416 -8.48 -17.21 15.22
CA LEU A 416 -7.89 -17.10 16.55
C LEU A 416 -8.88 -17.38 17.67
N CYS A 417 -10.08 -17.88 17.36
CA CYS A 417 -11.20 -18.03 18.30
C CYS A 417 -11.68 -16.70 18.91
N GLU A 418 -11.56 -15.63 18.15
CA GLU A 418 -11.85 -14.26 18.57
C GLU A 418 -13.34 -13.90 18.54
N ARG A 419 -14.18 -14.72 17.90
CA ARG A 419 -15.61 -14.44 17.73
C ARG A 419 -16.47 -15.42 18.51
N GLU A 420 -17.51 -14.92 19.17
CA GLU A 420 -18.51 -15.76 19.78
C GLU A 420 -19.41 -16.44 18.71
N ARG A 421 -19.70 -17.71 18.91
CA ARG A 421 -20.68 -18.43 18.07
C ARG A 421 -22.07 -18.01 18.46
N CYS A 422 -22.87 -17.62 17.48
CA CYS A 422 -24.28 -17.35 17.71
C CYS A 422 -24.98 -18.56 18.34
N GLN A 423 -25.58 -18.36 19.50
CA GLN A 423 -26.44 -19.35 20.16
C GLN A 423 -27.86 -19.18 19.59
N GLY A 424 -28.20 -19.96 18.56
CA GLY A 424 -29.53 -20.02 17.99
C GLY A 424 -29.81 -21.40 17.38
N PRO A 425 -31.06 -21.90 17.36
CA PRO A 425 -31.39 -23.17 16.73
C PRO A 425 -31.47 -23.04 15.21
N GLY A 426 -30.32 -22.93 14.55
CA GLY A 426 -30.17 -22.88 13.11
C GLY A 426 -28.70 -22.80 12.71
N PRO A 427 -28.30 -23.29 11.51
CA PRO A 427 -26.97 -23.09 11.01
C PRO A 427 -26.72 -21.57 10.92
N CYS A 428 -25.66 -21.08 11.56
CA CYS A 428 -25.18 -19.72 11.32
C CYS A 428 -24.70 -19.65 9.87
N GLU A 429 -25.57 -19.19 8.97
CA GLU A 429 -25.12 -18.74 7.66
C GLU A 429 -24.14 -17.58 7.88
N GLU A 430 -23.05 -17.61 7.17
CA GLU A 430 -22.10 -16.50 7.06
C GLU A 430 -22.90 -15.28 6.55
N TYR A 431 -23.36 -14.45 7.46
CA TYR A 431 -23.93 -13.17 7.08
C TYR A 431 -22.78 -12.29 6.56
N PRO A 432 -22.91 -11.76 5.34
CA PRO A 432 -22.00 -10.74 4.87
C PRO A 432 -22.09 -9.57 5.84
N THR A 433 -20.95 -9.07 6.26
CA THR A 433 -20.77 -7.89 7.09
C THR A 433 -21.36 -6.66 6.38
N SER A 434 -22.65 -6.47 6.52
CA SER A 434 -23.32 -5.20 6.23
C SER A 434 -24.05 -4.78 7.50
N GLY A 435 -23.63 -3.63 7.99
CA GLY A 435 -24.09 -2.91 9.15
C GLY A 435 -25.47 -3.30 9.70
N GLN A 436 -25.48 -3.88 10.88
CA GLN A 436 -26.66 -3.81 11.71
C GLN A 436 -26.48 -2.74 12.78
N PRO A 437 -27.51 -1.88 12.98
CA PRO A 437 -27.49 -0.88 14.03
C PRO A 437 -27.58 -1.56 15.39
N CYS A 438 -26.81 -1.05 16.35
CA CYS A 438 -26.94 -1.42 17.75
C CYS A 438 -28.39 -1.31 18.18
N LEU A 439 -28.93 -2.37 18.77
CA LEU A 439 -30.28 -2.38 19.34
C LEU A 439 -30.40 -1.27 20.38
N HIS A 440 -31.24 -0.30 20.07
CA HIS A 440 -31.63 0.73 21.02
C HIS A 440 -32.35 0.08 22.22
N HIS A 441 -31.77 0.20 23.38
CA HIS A 441 -32.45 -0.11 24.61
C HIS A 441 -33.53 0.97 24.85
N PRO A 442 -34.81 0.64 24.93
CA PRO A 442 -35.90 1.64 24.98
C PRO A 442 -35.99 2.46 26.26
N LEU A 443 -35.11 2.23 27.22
CA LEU A 443 -35.14 2.90 28.54
C LEU A 443 -34.47 4.28 28.58
N LEU A 444 -33.70 4.67 27.55
CA LEU A 444 -33.06 5.98 27.56
C LEU A 444 -33.89 7.11 26.95
N PHE A 445 -34.98 6.78 26.23
CA PHE A 445 -35.85 7.79 25.59
C PHE A 445 -36.84 8.44 26.52
N HIS A 446 -37.12 7.85 27.68
CA HIS A 446 -38.10 8.40 28.63
C HIS A 446 -37.56 9.52 29.55
N TYR A 447 -36.28 9.70 29.65
CA TYR A 447 -35.69 10.70 30.54
C TYR A 447 -35.26 12.03 29.86
N LEU A 448 -35.27 12.09 28.53
CA LEU A 448 -34.86 13.32 27.80
C LEU A 448 -36.03 14.13 27.22
N TYR A 449 -37.26 13.61 27.24
CA TYR A 449 -38.44 14.29 26.67
C TYR A 449 -39.03 15.45 27.50
N PRO A 450 -38.89 15.52 28.84
CA PRO A 450 -39.45 16.64 29.59
C PRO A 450 -38.61 17.91 29.59
N LEU A 451 -37.40 17.90 29.06
CA LEU A 451 -36.53 19.07 29.06
C LEU A 451 -36.64 19.97 27.81
N LEU A 452 -37.46 19.58 26.82
CA LEU A 452 -37.61 20.29 25.55
C LEU A 452 -38.91 21.07 25.38
N LEU A 453 -39.82 21.03 26.37
CA LEU A 453 -41.11 21.77 26.34
C LEU A 453 -41.20 22.75 27.51
N GLY A 454 -40.41 23.83 27.47
CA GLY A 454 -40.61 25.01 28.27
C GLY A 454 -41.24 26.12 27.42
N PRO A 455 -42.02 27.06 28.02
CA PRO A 455 -42.84 28.04 27.28
C PRO A 455 -41.99 29.04 26.47
N PRO A 456 -42.56 29.65 25.42
CA PRO A 456 -41.83 30.41 24.41
C PRO A 456 -41.43 31.78 24.91
N GLY A 457 -40.16 32.04 24.94
CA GLY A 457 -39.69 33.38 25.19
C GLY A 457 -38.20 33.44 25.54
N LEU A 458 -37.36 33.22 24.60
CA LEU A 458 -36.07 33.90 24.40
C LEU A 458 -35.28 33.15 23.32
N LEU A 459 -35.28 33.75 22.14
CA LEU A 459 -34.32 33.38 21.08
C LEU A 459 -32.92 33.71 21.54
N LEU A 460 -32.13 32.69 21.83
CA LEU A 460 -30.68 32.80 21.79
C LEU A 460 -30.18 31.62 20.95
N THR A 461 -29.85 31.94 19.73
CA THR A 461 -29.18 31.02 18.79
C THR A 461 -27.80 30.71 19.30
N LEU A 462 -27.64 29.59 19.99
CA LEU A 462 -26.34 28.95 20.19
C LEU A 462 -26.31 27.68 19.31
N LEU A 463 -25.63 27.81 18.20
CA LEU A 463 -25.18 26.68 17.40
C LEU A 463 -24.19 25.87 18.25
N LEU A 464 -24.68 24.86 18.94
CA LEU A 464 -23.90 23.81 19.51
C LEU A 464 -23.80 22.69 18.47
N PRO A 465 -22.62 22.31 18.03
CA PRO A 465 -22.46 21.09 17.24
C PRO A 465 -22.78 19.88 18.13
N LEU A 466 -23.80 19.13 17.77
CA LEU A 466 -24.12 17.84 18.36
C LEU A 466 -22.96 16.88 18.12
N VAL A 467 -22.09 16.73 19.09
CA VAL A 467 -21.12 15.63 19.17
C VAL A 467 -21.88 14.38 19.61
N VAL A 468 -22.25 13.54 18.67
CA VAL A 468 -22.74 12.19 18.94
C VAL A 468 -21.55 11.33 19.31
N ILE A 469 -21.32 11.15 20.60
CA ILE A 469 -20.37 10.13 21.09
C ILE A 469 -21.06 8.78 20.92
N ARG A 470 -20.63 8.03 19.90
CA ARG A 470 -20.92 6.60 19.82
C ARG A 470 -19.96 5.87 20.77
N VAL A 471 -20.48 5.35 21.86
CA VAL A 471 -19.82 4.35 22.66
C VAL A 471 -20.36 2.99 22.19
N CYS A 472 -19.52 2.21 21.59
CA CYS A 472 -19.70 0.77 21.42
C CYS A 472 -18.64 0.07 22.22
#